data_c414931b9778870cddf57055fa87175b
#
_entry.id   c414931b9778870cddf57055fa87175b
#
_cell.length_a   1.000
_cell.length_b   1.000
_cell.length_c   1.000
_cell.angle_alpha   90.00
_cell.angle_beta   90.00
_cell.angle_gamma   90.00
#
_symmetry.space_group_name_H-M   'P 1'
#
loop_
_entity.id
_entity.type
_entity.pdbx_description
1 polymer ?
#
loop_
_entity_poly.entity_id
_entity_poly.type
_entity_poly.pdbx_seq_one_letter_code
_entity_poly.pdbx_strand_id
1 'polypeptide(L)'
;MSEIKVNKISPRSGTEVTLGDSGDTFTIPSGATINNQGTATNFGATGSASWDTTVKTGDFTAVAGVGYFVNTTSGAITVTLPASPSAGAVVAIKDYANTFDTNAVTLGRNGSNIGGNALDSTVSTEGLAATLVYVDATKGWLVTDSGLQSEVPGPEFIVATGGTITTSGNFKIHTFTGPGALCVSSAGNCAGSNTVSYVTVAGGGGGGYNRSGGGGGGGFRESKAASDSYTASPLNATSGPTYNLPVSVQPYPISVGGGGAAASGGASNPGSNGGVSTFSTITSAGGGGGGDGNTDSQPFTGGAAGGSGGGGGACSGPTTPRAGGAGNTPPVSPPQGNPGGSVGPTAGNITCSGAGGGGAGAAGTNGTCNTGGAGGVGVQTQANPAVGSPSGFFGGGGGGGGKPCGGPASPGGFGGGAGGSYGQNAIAAGTVNTGGGGGGTGPTSEPIRSTAGGSGIVIIRYKFQ
;
A
#
# COMPACT_ATOMS: atom_id res chain seq x y z
N MET A 1 -5.53 8.26 -72.74
CA MET A 1 -6.22 8.45 -71.48
C MET A 1 -6.74 9.87 -71.48
N SER A 2 -8.03 10.07 -71.16
CA SER A 2 -8.59 11.41 -71.03
C SER A 2 -8.56 11.78 -69.55
N GLU A 3 -7.99 12.93 -69.22
CA GLU A 3 -7.92 13.45 -67.84
C GLU A 3 -8.77 14.72 -67.75
N ILE A 4 -9.63 14.82 -66.72
CA ILE A 4 -10.39 16.00 -66.41
C ILE A 4 -9.80 16.62 -65.12
N LYS A 5 -9.18 17.80 -65.26
CA LYS A 5 -8.65 18.58 -64.12
C LYS A 5 -9.62 19.69 -63.73
N VAL A 6 -10.27 19.56 -62.60
CA VAL A 6 -11.24 20.56 -62.11
C VAL A 6 -11.04 20.80 -60.58
N ASN A 7 -11.28 22.05 -60.17
CA ASN A 7 -11.21 22.38 -58.74
C ASN A 7 -12.53 22.06 -58.00
N LYS A 8 -13.64 21.90 -58.73
CA LYS A 8 -14.96 21.60 -58.20
C LYS A 8 -15.83 20.93 -59.21
N ILE A 9 -16.53 19.87 -58.83
CA ILE A 9 -17.63 19.27 -59.56
C ILE A 9 -18.92 19.59 -58.82
N SER A 10 -19.90 20.19 -59.53
CA SER A 10 -21.24 20.50 -58.97
C SER A 10 -22.27 20.07 -59.99
N PRO A 11 -23.48 19.65 -59.56
CA PRO A 11 -24.55 19.34 -60.50
C PRO A 11 -24.94 20.61 -61.29
N ARG A 12 -25.22 20.44 -62.59
CA ARG A 12 -25.72 21.53 -63.44
C ARG A 12 -27.12 21.95 -63.05
N SER A 13 -27.94 21.00 -62.58
CA SER A 13 -29.28 21.19 -62.09
C SER A 13 -29.58 20.08 -61.09
N GLY A 14 -30.45 20.32 -60.11
CA GLY A 14 -30.70 19.35 -59.03
C GLY A 14 -29.62 19.33 -57.98
N THR A 15 -29.55 18.27 -57.16
CA THR A 15 -28.71 18.12 -55.96
C THR A 15 -27.74 16.92 -56.07
N GLU A 16 -27.75 16.20 -57.22
CA GLU A 16 -27.02 14.95 -57.37
C GLU A 16 -25.91 15.06 -58.47
N VAL A 17 -24.77 14.54 -58.17
CA VAL A 17 -23.68 14.28 -59.15
C VAL A 17 -23.40 12.78 -59.16
N THR A 18 -23.70 12.13 -60.27
CA THR A 18 -23.36 10.71 -60.48
C THR A 18 -21.97 10.60 -61.09
N LEU A 19 -21.11 9.78 -60.49
CA LEU A 19 -19.78 9.44 -60.98
C LEU A 19 -19.78 7.98 -61.40
N GLY A 20 -19.69 7.73 -62.71
CA GLY A 20 -19.66 6.39 -63.30
C GLY A 20 -21.04 5.73 -63.46
N ASP A 21 -21.07 4.62 -64.18
CA ASP A 21 -22.24 3.76 -64.41
C ASP A 21 -22.12 2.45 -63.60
N SER A 22 -23.18 1.62 -63.67
CA SER A 22 -23.16 0.31 -63.00
C SER A 22 -22.00 -0.56 -63.48
N GLY A 23 -21.11 -0.96 -62.57
CA GLY A 23 -19.91 -1.74 -62.86
C GLY A 23 -18.62 -0.93 -62.93
N ASP A 24 -18.70 0.39 -62.95
CA ASP A 24 -17.52 1.26 -62.92
C ASP A 24 -16.83 1.26 -61.55
N THR A 25 -15.50 1.40 -61.56
CA THR A 25 -14.70 1.49 -60.34
C THR A 25 -14.15 2.90 -60.19
N PHE A 26 -14.45 3.51 -59.03
CA PHE A 26 -13.85 4.78 -58.64
C PHE A 26 -12.66 4.53 -57.69
N THR A 27 -11.44 4.75 -58.23
CA THR A 27 -10.21 4.48 -57.47
C THR A 27 -9.69 5.77 -56.83
N ILE A 28 -9.55 5.75 -55.49
CA ILE A 28 -8.84 6.78 -54.73
C ILE A 28 -7.38 6.34 -54.60
N PRO A 29 -6.41 7.09 -55.14
CA PRO A 29 -5.01 6.70 -55.07
C PRO A 29 -4.48 6.69 -53.60
N SER A 30 -3.43 5.93 -53.36
CA SER A 30 -2.73 5.95 -52.08
C SER A 30 -2.26 7.36 -51.73
N GLY A 31 -2.55 7.80 -50.51
CA GLY A 31 -2.23 9.16 -50.01
C GLY A 31 -3.29 10.21 -50.33
N ALA A 32 -4.33 9.92 -51.12
CA ALA A 32 -5.48 10.80 -51.32
C ALA A 32 -6.54 10.57 -50.21
N THR A 33 -7.23 11.61 -49.78
CA THR A 33 -8.25 11.56 -48.74
C THR A 33 -9.62 11.98 -49.28
N ILE A 34 -10.66 11.25 -48.90
CA ILE A 34 -12.05 11.71 -49.05
C ILE A 34 -12.46 12.41 -47.77
N ASN A 35 -12.66 13.71 -47.82
CA ASN A 35 -13.23 14.48 -46.70
C ASN A 35 -14.76 14.60 -46.90
N ASN A 36 -15.50 13.69 -46.30
CA ASN A 36 -16.95 13.71 -46.32
C ASN A 36 -17.47 14.57 -45.15
N GLN A 37 -18.04 15.73 -45.45
CA GLN A 37 -18.69 16.64 -44.46
C GLN A 37 -20.20 16.45 -44.38
N GLY A 38 -20.76 15.54 -45.16
CA GLY A 38 -22.17 15.17 -45.17
C GLY A 38 -22.41 13.75 -44.63
N THR A 39 -23.65 13.27 -44.77
CA THR A 39 -23.99 11.88 -44.40
C THR A 39 -23.53 10.94 -45.51
N ALA A 40 -22.71 9.94 -45.14
CA ALA A 40 -22.33 8.86 -46.06
C ALA A 40 -23.35 7.72 -46.01
N THR A 41 -24.09 7.50 -47.11
CA THR A 41 -25.04 6.39 -47.21
C THR A 41 -24.39 5.31 -48.06
N ASN A 42 -24.36 4.05 -47.60
CA ASN A 42 -23.76 2.90 -48.31
C ASN A 42 -22.26 3.05 -48.65
N PHE A 43 -21.51 3.87 -47.97
CA PHE A 43 -20.11 4.12 -48.20
C PHE A 43 -19.26 3.11 -47.42
N GLY A 44 -19.27 1.85 -47.89
CA GLY A 44 -18.24 0.86 -47.67
C GLY A 44 -17.78 0.54 -46.23
N ALA A 45 -18.60 0.78 -45.21
CA ALA A 45 -18.28 0.28 -43.87
C ALA A 45 -18.73 -1.18 -43.75
N THR A 46 -17.89 -2.11 -44.19
CA THR A 46 -18.08 -3.51 -43.88
C THR A 46 -17.69 -3.76 -42.42
N GLY A 47 -18.67 -3.87 -41.52
CA GLY A 47 -18.47 -4.37 -40.18
C GLY A 47 -18.39 -3.34 -39.01
N SER A 48 -18.39 -2.03 -39.25
CA SER A 48 -18.47 -1.03 -38.18
C SER A 48 -19.71 -0.13 -38.30
N ALA A 49 -20.32 0.20 -37.17
CA ALA A 49 -21.41 1.17 -37.08
C ALA A 49 -20.85 2.58 -36.83
N SER A 50 -21.48 3.59 -37.44
CA SER A 50 -21.27 4.99 -37.04
C SER A 50 -22.11 5.29 -35.81
N TRP A 51 -21.50 5.71 -34.71
CA TRP A 51 -22.21 5.90 -33.44
C TRP A 51 -22.98 7.22 -33.38
N ASP A 52 -24.30 7.11 -33.15
CA ASP A 52 -25.14 8.25 -32.73
C ASP A 52 -24.90 8.51 -31.26
N THR A 53 -24.30 9.64 -30.94
CA THR A 53 -23.97 10.03 -29.55
C THR A 53 -25.18 10.58 -28.78
N THR A 54 -26.35 10.72 -29.43
CA THR A 54 -27.60 11.07 -28.78
C THR A 54 -28.19 9.86 -28.09
N VAL A 55 -28.11 9.83 -26.75
CA VAL A 55 -28.60 8.71 -25.94
C VAL A 55 -30.11 8.50 -26.15
N LYS A 56 -30.52 7.29 -26.48
CA LYS A 56 -31.93 6.89 -26.65
C LYS A 56 -32.52 6.53 -25.30
N THR A 57 -33.62 7.20 -24.93
CA THR A 57 -34.35 7.01 -23.67
C THR A 57 -35.80 6.52 -23.85
N GLY A 58 -36.19 6.15 -25.06
CA GLY A 58 -37.49 5.60 -25.42
C GLY A 58 -37.39 4.79 -26.69
N ASP A 59 -38.50 4.17 -27.11
CA ASP A 59 -38.59 3.33 -28.30
C ASP A 59 -38.17 4.07 -29.56
N PHE A 60 -37.45 3.41 -30.45
CA PHE A 60 -37.00 3.98 -31.74
C PHE A 60 -36.77 2.92 -32.80
N THR A 61 -36.74 3.36 -34.07
CA THR A 61 -36.37 2.53 -35.20
C THR A 61 -34.91 2.79 -35.56
N ALA A 62 -34.11 1.71 -35.53
CA ALA A 62 -32.69 1.76 -35.89
C ALA A 62 -32.51 1.95 -37.41
N VAL A 63 -31.44 2.64 -37.78
CA VAL A 63 -30.99 2.81 -39.16
C VAL A 63 -29.77 1.93 -39.43
N ALA A 64 -29.73 1.30 -40.58
CA ALA A 64 -28.60 0.51 -40.99
C ALA A 64 -27.31 1.35 -41.04
N GLY A 65 -26.19 0.82 -40.55
CA GLY A 65 -24.89 1.48 -40.42
C GLY A 65 -24.72 2.31 -39.15
N VAL A 66 -25.71 2.35 -38.23
CA VAL A 66 -25.66 3.19 -37.03
C VAL A 66 -25.61 2.33 -35.76
N GLY A 67 -24.80 2.77 -34.80
CA GLY A 67 -24.76 2.29 -33.42
C GLY A 67 -25.42 3.28 -32.47
N TYR A 68 -26.06 2.79 -31.41
CA TYR A 68 -26.84 3.59 -30.48
C TYR A 68 -26.47 3.31 -29.02
N PHE A 69 -26.38 4.37 -28.22
CA PHE A 69 -26.37 4.29 -26.77
C PHE A 69 -27.81 4.29 -26.25
N VAL A 70 -28.21 3.22 -25.57
CA VAL A 70 -29.59 3.01 -25.08
C VAL A 70 -29.60 3.08 -23.55
N ASN A 71 -30.40 3.96 -22.99
CA ASN A 71 -30.53 4.15 -21.55
C ASN A 71 -31.92 3.68 -21.09
N THR A 72 -31.98 2.54 -20.45
CA THR A 72 -33.22 1.91 -19.94
C THR A 72 -33.49 2.22 -18.46
N THR A 73 -32.81 3.21 -17.85
CA THR A 73 -33.03 3.59 -16.44
C THR A 73 -34.49 3.83 -16.10
N SER A 74 -35.27 4.43 -17.02
CA SER A 74 -36.68 4.78 -16.81
C SER A 74 -37.68 3.70 -17.21
N GLY A 75 -37.24 2.60 -17.85
CA GLY A 75 -38.07 1.50 -18.31
C GLY A 75 -37.49 0.77 -19.51
N ALA A 76 -38.10 -0.36 -19.85
CA ALA A 76 -37.71 -1.16 -21.03
C ALA A 76 -37.92 -0.36 -22.33
N ILE A 77 -37.03 -0.56 -23.31
CA ILE A 77 -37.04 0.13 -24.61
C ILE A 77 -37.11 -0.89 -25.74
N THR A 78 -37.89 -0.59 -26.77
CA THR A 78 -37.92 -1.35 -28.02
C THR A 78 -37.05 -0.68 -29.07
N VAL A 79 -36.04 -1.38 -29.54
CA VAL A 79 -35.20 -1.00 -30.70
C VAL A 79 -35.71 -1.76 -31.90
N THR A 80 -36.48 -1.12 -32.77
CA THR A 80 -37.03 -1.73 -33.99
C THR A 80 -35.91 -1.76 -35.05
N LEU A 81 -35.54 -2.94 -35.52
CA LEU A 81 -34.52 -3.10 -36.57
C LEU A 81 -35.02 -2.57 -37.92
N PRO A 82 -34.13 -2.22 -38.87
CA PRO A 82 -34.49 -1.71 -40.19
C PRO A 82 -35.43 -2.67 -40.96
N ALA A 83 -36.46 -2.12 -41.58
CA ALA A 83 -37.31 -2.88 -42.50
C ALA A 83 -36.52 -3.18 -43.82
N SER A 84 -36.66 -4.38 -44.35
CA SER A 84 -36.04 -4.81 -45.64
C SER A 84 -34.55 -4.47 -45.70
N PRO A 85 -33.74 -4.95 -44.77
CA PRO A 85 -32.31 -4.66 -44.76
C PRO A 85 -31.59 -5.37 -45.92
N SER A 86 -30.53 -4.75 -46.47
CA SER A 86 -29.65 -5.39 -47.45
C SER A 86 -28.66 -6.27 -46.73
N ALA A 87 -28.18 -7.33 -47.39
CA ALA A 87 -27.07 -8.16 -46.86
C ALA A 87 -25.85 -7.29 -46.53
N GLY A 88 -25.29 -7.48 -45.33
CA GLY A 88 -24.21 -6.65 -44.79
C GLY A 88 -24.66 -5.40 -44.03
N ALA A 89 -25.97 -5.14 -43.91
CA ALA A 89 -26.46 -4.07 -43.05
C ALA A 89 -26.07 -4.31 -41.58
N VAL A 90 -25.62 -3.29 -40.89
CA VAL A 90 -25.11 -3.33 -39.52
C VAL A 90 -25.99 -2.48 -38.60
N VAL A 91 -26.30 -2.97 -37.43
CA VAL A 91 -26.87 -2.18 -36.32
C VAL A 91 -26.11 -2.54 -35.04
N ALA A 92 -25.70 -1.54 -34.28
CA ALA A 92 -25.06 -1.76 -32.99
C ALA A 92 -25.83 -1.09 -31.86
N ILE A 93 -25.82 -1.67 -30.68
CA ILE A 93 -26.37 -1.10 -29.46
C ILE A 93 -25.37 -1.19 -28.32
N LYS A 94 -25.44 -0.23 -27.40
CA LYS A 94 -24.66 -0.23 -26.15
C LYS A 94 -25.57 0.18 -24.99
N ASP A 95 -25.53 -0.62 -23.93
CA ASP A 95 -26.12 -0.24 -22.63
C ASP A 95 -25.39 0.99 -22.08
N TYR A 96 -26.08 2.12 -22.03
CA TYR A 96 -25.52 3.40 -21.60
C TYR A 96 -25.37 3.49 -20.08
N ALA A 97 -26.36 2.96 -19.34
CA ALA A 97 -26.47 3.16 -17.89
C ALA A 97 -26.26 1.88 -17.08
N ASN A 98 -25.86 0.76 -17.73
CA ASN A 98 -25.76 -0.56 -17.12
C ASN A 98 -27.07 -1.00 -16.46
N THR A 99 -28.18 -0.90 -17.19
CA THR A 99 -29.54 -1.18 -16.69
C THR A 99 -30.34 -2.17 -17.53
N PHE A 100 -29.72 -2.84 -18.53
CA PHE A 100 -30.40 -3.83 -19.36
C PHE A 100 -30.85 -5.07 -18.59
N ASP A 101 -30.20 -5.40 -17.48
CA ASP A 101 -30.56 -6.47 -16.56
C ASP A 101 -31.87 -6.16 -15.78
N THR A 102 -32.06 -4.90 -15.44
CA THR A 102 -33.24 -4.41 -14.71
C THR A 102 -34.39 -4.09 -15.65
N ASN A 103 -34.11 -3.42 -16.77
CA ASN A 103 -35.08 -3.02 -17.80
C ASN A 103 -34.53 -3.43 -19.16
N ALA A 104 -34.95 -4.60 -19.64
CA ALA A 104 -34.41 -5.17 -20.88
C ALA A 104 -34.75 -4.36 -22.14
N VAL A 105 -33.85 -4.43 -23.13
CA VAL A 105 -34.11 -3.96 -24.49
C VAL A 105 -34.77 -5.07 -25.30
N THR A 106 -35.85 -4.77 -25.98
CA THR A 106 -36.43 -5.62 -27.02
C THR A 106 -35.92 -5.20 -28.38
N LEU A 107 -35.31 -6.14 -29.10
CA LEU A 107 -34.95 -5.97 -30.51
C LEU A 107 -36.16 -6.38 -31.37
N GLY A 108 -36.92 -5.44 -31.83
CA GLY A 108 -38.06 -5.67 -32.72
C GLY A 108 -37.58 -6.04 -34.13
N ARG A 109 -37.93 -7.23 -34.60
CA ARG A 109 -37.41 -7.81 -35.85
C ARG A 109 -37.84 -7.13 -37.14
N ASN A 110 -38.95 -6.36 -37.07
CA ASN A 110 -39.51 -5.60 -38.21
C ASN A 110 -39.63 -6.37 -39.53
N GLY A 111 -40.12 -7.61 -39.44
CA GLY A 111 -40.32 -8.49 -40.62
C GLY A 111 -39.14 -9.41 -40.96
N SER A 112 -37.92 -9.12 -40.51
CA SER A 112 -36.71 -9.98 -40.71
C SER A 112 -36.56 -10.99 -39.58
N ASN A 113 -35.87 -12.12 -39.82
CA ASN A 113 -35.52 -13.04 -38.75
C ASN A 113 -34.38 -12.47 -37.89
N ILE A 114 -34.28 -12.95 -36.62
CA ILE A 114 -33.15 -12.75 -35.75
C ILE A 114 -32.62 -14.15 -35.35
N GLY A 115 -31.38 -14.47 -35.68
CA GLY A 115 -30.80 -15.78 -35.40
C GLY A 115 -31.50 -16.96 -36.11
N GLY A 116 -32.22 -16.68 -37.18
CA GLY A 116 -33.06 -17.67 -37.90
C GLY A 116 -34.48 -17.81 -37.32
N ASN A 117 -34.84 -17.05 -36.29
CA ASN A 117 -36.15 -17.12 -35.66
C ASN A 117 -37.03 -15.93 -36.04
N ALA A 118 -38.31 -16.20 -36.35
CA ALA A 118 -39.31 -15.16 -36.66
C ALA A 118 -39.92 -14.58 -35.37
N LEU A 119 -39.06 -14.27 -34.38
CA LEU A 119 -39.42 -13.70 -33.07
C LEU A 119 -38.51 -12.50 -32.76
N ASP A 120 -39.04 -11.54 -32.02
CA ASP A 120 -38.27 -10.46 -31.42
C ASP A 120 -37.27 -11.04 -30.40
N SER A 121 -36.15 -10.39 -30.22
CA SER A 121 -35.10 -10.84 -29.27
C SER A 121 -35.03 -9.90 -28.09
N THR A 122 -34.67 -10.42 -26.91
CA THR A 122 -34.50 -9.64 -25.68
C THR A 122 -33.03 -9.57 -25.32
N VAL A 123 -32.57 -8.38 -25.00
CA VAL A 123 -31.21 -8.10 -24.51
C VAL A 123 -31.33 -7.66 -23.04
N SER A 124 -30.85 -8.50 -22.12
CA SER A 124 -31.00 -8.32 -20.66
C SER A 124 -29.70 -8.48 -19.90
N THR A 125 -28.57 -8.27 -20.53
CA THR A 125 -27.27 -8.38 -19.88
C THR A 125 -26.73 -6.98 -19.55
N GLU A 126 -26.42 -6.75 -18.28
CA GLU A 126 -25.86 -5.48 -17.79
C GLU A 126 -24.59 -5.11 -18.55
N GLY A 127 -24.51 -3.87 -19.00
CA GLY A 127 -23.34 -3.31 -19.66
C GLY A 127 -23.04 -3.87 -21.05
N LEU A 128 -23.97 -4.62 -21.67
CA LEU A 128 -23.75 -5.23 -22.98
C LEU A 128 -23.60 -4.19 -24.09
N ALA A 129 -22.63 -4.44 -24.97
CA ALA A 129 -22.57 -3.93 -26.34
C ALA A 129 -22.82 -5.10 -27.29
N ALA A 130 -23.60 -4.91 -28.33
CA ALA A 130 -23.80 -5.93 -29.36
C ALA A 130 -23.86 -5.30 -30.75
N THR A 131 -23.16 -5.95 -31.70
CA THR A 131 -23.23 -5.60 -33.13
C THR A 131 -23.97 -6.71 -33.87
N LEU A 132 -25.00 -6.32 -34.60
CA LEU A 132 -25.81 -7.21 -35.42
C LEU A 132 -25.53 -6.91 -36.90
N VAL A 133 -25.40 -7.96 -37.68
CA VAL A 133 -25.26 -7.90 -39.15
C VAL A 133 -26.39 -8.70 -39.78
N TYR A 134 -27.08 -8.10 -40.75
CA TYR A 134 -28.07 -8.81 -41.57
C TYR A 134 -27.36 -9.64 -42.66
N VAL A 135 -27.63 -10.91 -42.70
CA VAL A 135 -26.97 -11.84 -43.62
C VAL A 135 -27.89 -12.14 -44.82
N ASP A 136 -29.06 -12.71 -44.56
CA ASP A 136 -30.02 -13.15 -45.59
C ASP A 136 -31.45 -13.28 -44.97
N ALA A 137 -32.43 -13.63 -45.80
CA ALA A 137 -33.82 -13.77 -45.37
C ALA A 137 -34.03 -15.00 -44.44
N THR A 138 -33.11 -16.01 -44.47
CA THR A 138 -33.26 -17.23 -43.70
C THR A 138 -32.75 -17.03 -42.25
N LYS A 139 -31.55 -16.50 -42.11
CA LYS A 139 -30.93 -16.25 -40.81
C LYS A 139 -31.29 -14.87 -40.23
N GLY A 140 -31.50 -13.90 -41.12
CA GLY A 140 -31.78 -12.53 -40.75
C GLY A 140 -30.61 -11.83 -40.09
N TRP A 141 -30.84 -11.22 -38.94
CA TRP A 141 -29.83 -10.52 -38.14
C TRP A 141 -29.08 -11.52 -37.25
N LEU A 142 -27.75 -11.51 -37.34
CA LEU A 142 -26.85 -12.30 -36.49
C LEU A 142 -25.98 -11.37 -35.66
N VAL A 143 -25.77 -11.72 -34.39
CA VAL A 143 -24.76 -11.06 -33.54
C VAL A 143 -23.37 -11.52 -34.01
N THR A 144 -22.55 -10.58 -34.41
CA THR A 144 -21.16 -10.84 -34.90
C THR A 144 -20.12 -10.43 -33.90
N ASP A 145 -20.46 -9.54 -32.99
CA ASP A 145 -19.58 -9.08 -31.91
C ASP A 145 -20.43 -8.65 -30.70
N SER A 146 -19.96 -9.03 -29.51
CA SER A 146 -20.56 -8.65 -28.25
C SER A 146 -19.48 -8.51 -27.18
N GLY A 147 -19.63 -7.51 -26.29
CA GLY A 147 -18.71 -7.26 -25.19
C GLY A 147 -19.41 -6.64 -24.00
N LEU A 148 -18.84 -6.81 -22.82
CA LEU A 148 -19.34 -6.20 -21.60
C LEU A 148 -18.45 -5.02 -21.18
N GLN A 149 -19.04 -4.02 -20.53
CA GLN A 149 -18.28 -2.92 -19.95
C GLN A 149 -17.27 -3.45 -18.89
N SER A 150 -17.60 -4.56 -18.24
CA SER A 150 -16.70 -5.24 -17.27
C SER A 150 -15.41 -5.79 -17.89
N GLU A 151 -15.35 -5.96 -19.22
CA GLU A 151 -14.11 -6.35 -19.92
C GLU A 151 -13.09 -5.20 -20.01
N VAL A 152 -13.55 -3.95 -19.80
CA VAL A 152 -12.71 -2.76 -19.65
C VAL A 152 -13.08 -2.09 -18.33
N PRO A 153 -12.68 -2.67 -17.19
CA PRO A 153 -13.05 -2.14 -15.89
C PRO A 153 -12.46 -0.76 -15.68
N GLY A 154 -13.26 0.14 -15.12
CA GLY A 154 -12.77 1.41 -14.61
C GLY A 154 -11.80 1.23 -13.44
N PRO A 155 -11.27 2.33 -12.87
CA PRO A 155 -10.40 2.23 -11.69
C PRO A 155 -11.19 1.66 -10.49
N GLU A 156 -10.72 0.54 -9.97
CA GLU A 156 -11.20 -0.06 -8.73
C GLU A 156 -10.17 0.10 -7.63
N PHE A 157 -10.63 0.26 -6.40
CA PHE A 157 -9.78 0.55 -5.26
C PHE A 157 -9.92 -0.51 -4.19
N ILE A 158 -8.90 -0.59 -3.33
CA ILE A 158 -8.91 -1.49 -2.18
C ILE A 158 -10.04 -1.08 -1.22
N VAL A 159 -10.81 -2.07 -0.76
CA VAL A 159 -11.74 -1.96 0.35
C VAL A 159 -11.32 -2.93 1.43
N ALA A 160 -11.04 -2.43 2.62
CA ALA A 160 -10.64 -3.26 3.75
C ALA A 160 -11.17 -2.70 5.08
N THR A 161 -11.22 -3.59 6.08
CA THR A 161 -11.58 -3.30 7.46
C THR A 161 -10.48 -3.77 8.42
N GLY A 162 -10.53 -3.36 9.69
CA GLY A 162 -9.59 -3.76 10.73
C GLY A 162 -8.75 -2.62 11.27
N GLY A 163 -8.34 -2.72 12.53
CA GLY A 163 -7.64 -1.66 13.26
C GLY A 163 -8.43 -0.37 13.41
N THR A 164 -7.75 0.70 13.81
CA THR A 164 -8.32 2.06 13.80
C THR A 164 -8.13 2.68 12.44
N ILE A 165 -9.24 3.07 11.78
CA ILE A 165 -9.23 3.60 10.42
C ILE A 165 -9.31 5.13 10.46
N THR A 166 -8.38 5.78 9.77
CA THR A 166 -8.39 7.23 9.50
C THR A 166 -8.20 7.48 8.01
N THR A 167 -8.51 8.70 7.56
CA THR A 167 -8.34 9.11 6.16
C THR A 167 -7.37 10.29 6.05
N SER A 168 -6.58 10.32 4.99
CA SER A 168 -5.69 11.43 4.64
C SER A 168 -5.71 11.63 3.14
N GLY A 169 -6.45 12.63 2.67
CA GLY A 169 -6.72 12.81 1.24
C GLY A 169 -7.39 11.57 0.66
N ASN A 170 -6.86 11.05 -0.43
CA ASN A 170 -7.38 9.87 -1.14
C ASN A 170 -6.88 8.53 -0.53
N PHE A 171 -6.39 8.54 0.73
CA PHE A 171 -5.83 7.35 1.37
C PHE A 171 -6.56 6.99 2.65
N LYS A 172 -6.81 5.69 2.86
CA LYS A 172 -7.18 5.10 4.13
C LYS A 172 -5.94 4.61 4.86
N ILE A 173 -5.92 4.83 6.19
CA ILE A 173 -4.83 4.45 7.08
C ILE A 173 -5.42 3.56 8.18
N HIS A 174 -4.97 2.32 8.25
CA HIS A 174 -5.31 1.35 9.28
C HIS A 174 -4.17 1.29 10.29
N THR A 175 -4.46 1.53 11.55
CA THR A 175 -3.48 1.52 12.65
C THR A 175 -3.83 0.41 13.62
N PHE A 176 -2.87 -0.48 13.87
CA PHE A 176 -2.99 -1.60 14.81
C PHE A 176 -2.01 -1.41 15.96
N THR A 177 -2.54 -1.33 17.18
CA THR A 177 -1.77 -1.24 18.43
C THR A 177 -1.84 -2.53 19.24
N GLY A 178 -2.43 -3.58 18.67
CA GLY A 178 -2.57 -4.93 19.22
C GLY A 178 -2.85 -5.93 18.10
N PRO A 179 -2.97 -7.23 18.41
CA PRO A 179 -3.27 -8.28 17.44
C PRO A 179 -4.60 -8.00 16.72
N GLY A 180 -4.67 -8.37 15.44
CA GLY A 180 -5.87 -8.18 14.61
C GLY A 180 -5.68 -8.73 13.21
N ALA A 181 -6.49 -8.26 12.27
CA ALA A 181 -6.35 -8.57 10.86
C ALA A 181 -6.77 -7.38 9.99
N LEU A 182 -6.09 -7.18 8.85
CA LEU A 182 -6.61 -6.38 7.76
C LEU A 182 -7.46 -7.30 6.89
N CYS A 183 -8.78 -7.12 6.89
CA CYS A 183 -9.70 -7.91 6.09
C CYS A 183 -10.01 -7.19 4.78
N VAL A 184 -9.41 -7.64 3.68
CA VAL A 184 -9.61 -7.08 2.34
C VAL A 184 -10.85 -7.72 1.73
N SER A 185 -11.87 -6.91 1.40
CA SER A 185 -13.11 -7.32 0.72
C SER A 185 -13.11 -6.99 -0.77
N SER A 186 -12.32 -6.01 -1.21
CA SER A 186 -12.02 -5.74 -2.62
C SER A 186 -10.54 -5.44 -2.76
N ALA A 187 -9.89 -6.07 -3.72
CA ALA A 187 -8.45 -5.89 -3.96
C ALA A 187 -8.13 -4.68 -4.84
N GLY A 188 -9.14 -4.09 -5.49
CA GLY A 188 -8.91 -3.08 -6.51
C GLY A 188 -8.25 -3.63 -7.77
N ASN A 189 -7.82 -2.75 -8.67
CA ASN A 189 -7.16 -3.12 -9.92
C ASN A 189 -5.98 -2.18 -10.26
N CYS A 190 -5.27 -2.46 -11.36
CA CYS A 190 -4.12 -1.66 -11.79
C CYS A 190 -4.49 -0.22 -12.17
N ALA A 191 -5.73 0.04 -12.62
CA ALA A 191 -6.21 1.37 -12.98
C ALA A 191 -6.52 2.22 -11.74
N GLY A 192 -6.94 1.59 -10.64
CA GLY A 192 -7.15 2.22 -9.34
C GLY A 192 -5.94 2.06 -8.42
N SER A 193 -6.00 1.10 -7.52
CA SER A 193 -4.86 0.68 -6.67
C SER A 193 -5.12 -0.71 -6.11
N ASN A 194 -4.14 -1.60 -6.21
CA ASN A 194 -4.16 -2.95 -5.65
C ASN A 194 -2.97 -3.24 -4.74
N THR A 195 -2.21 -2.22 -4.38
CA THR A 195 -1.02 -2.32 -3.52
C THR A 195 -1.17 -1.48 -2.27
N VAL A 196 -0.53 -1.92 -1.19
CA VAL A 196 -0.53 -1.21 0.09
C VAL A 196 0.87 -0.74 0.47
N SER A 197 0.93 0.42 1.12
CA SER A 197 2.08 0.87 1.92
C SER A 197 1.95 0.29 3.32
N TYR A 198 3.07 -0.03 3.96
CA TYR A 198 3.07 -0.49 5.35
C TYR A 198 4.23 0.08 6.16
N VAL A 199 4.01 0.19 7.46
CA VAL A 199 5.03 0.36 8.49
C VAL A 199 4.79 -0.70 9.56
N THR A 200 5.81 -1.49 9.86
CA THR A 200 5.75 -2.50 10.91
C THR A 200 6.87 -2.25 11.90
N VAL A 201 6.50 -1.93 13.13
CA VAL A 201 7.44 -1.65 14.24
C VAL A 201 7.23 -2.69 15.32
N ALA A 202 8.28 -3.39 15.71
CA ALA A 202 8.25 -4.37 16.80
C ALA A 202 8.31 -3.70 18.17
N GLY A 203 8.10 -4.46 19.24
CA GLY A 203 8.30 -3.96 20.59
C GLY A 203 9.79 -3.66 20.89
N GLY A 204 10.07 -2.60 21.65
CA GLY A 204 11.40 -2.28 22.13
C GLY A 204 11.86 -3.22 23.25
N GLY A 205 13.15 -3.41 23.44
CA GLY A 205 13.75 -4.18 24.54
C GLY A 205 13.64 -3.45 25.89
N GLY A 206 13.60 -4.19 26.97
CA GLY A 206 13.68 -3.65 28.35
C GLY A 206 15.08 -3.19 28.71
N GLY A 207 15.22 -2.25 29.63
CA GLY A 207 16.51 -1.86 30.22
C GLY A 207 17.05 -2.89 31.20
N GLY A 208 18.35 -2.98 31.34
CA GLY A 208 19.04 -3.85 32.32
C GLY A 208 19.04 -3.23 33.73
N TYR A 209 19.54 -3.98 34.72
CA TYR A 209 19.63 -3.56 36.12
C TYR A 209 21.04 -3.18 36.52
N ASN A 210 21.19 -2.19 37.40
CA ASN A 210 22.43 -1.77 38.07
C ASN A 210 23.58 -1.36 37.11
N ARG A 211 23.75 -0.07 36.85
CA ARG A 211 24.72 0.50 35.89
C ARG A 211 24.56 -0.12 34.47
N SER A 212 23.37 -0.31 34.09
CA SER A 212 23.00 -1.18 32.98
C SER A 212 22.88 -0.45 31.66
N GLY A 213 22.89 -1.23 30.60
CA GLY A 213 22.55 -0.75 29.26
C GLY A 213 21.07 -0.45 29.08
N GLY A 214 20.76 0.48 28.21
CA GLY A 214 19.39 0.72 27.74
C GLY A 214 18.95 -0.38 26.76
N GLY A 215 17.64 -0.67 26.69
CA GLY A 215 17.06 -1.57 25.70
C GLY A 215 17.15 -1.01 24.28
N GLY A 216 17.28 -1.86 23.28
CA GLY A 216 17.22 -1.48 21.87
C GLY A 216 15.81 -1.13 21.42
N GLY A 217 15.67 -0.26 20.44
CA GLY A 217 14.39 0.00 19.76
C GLY A 217 13.90 -1.24 19.00
N GLY A 218 12.59 -1.40 18.86
CA GLY A 218 12.00 -2.44 18.02
C GLY A 218 12.43 -2.28 16.56
N GLY A 219 12.57 -3.40 15.85
CA GLY A 219 12.86 -3.38 14.43
C GLY A 219 11.80 -2.62 13.66
N PHE A 220 12.25 -1.81 12.72
CA PHE A 220 11.40 -0.97 11.87
C PHE A 220 11.46 -1.46 10.43
N ARG A 221 10.30 -1.67 9.82
CA ARG A 221 10.19 -2.03 8.41
C ARG A 221 9.12 -1.17 7.74
N GLU A 222 9.46 -0.61 6.59
CA GLU A 222 8.58 0.24 5.80
C GLU A 222 8.71 -0.10 4.32
N SER A 223 7.59 -0.06 3.61
CA SER A 223 7.57 0.07 2.17
C SER A 223 6.39 0.96 1.77
N LYS A 224 6.71 2.00 1.01
CA LYS A 224 5.73 2.91 0.43
C LYS A 224 5.37 2.42 -0.97
N ALA A 225 4.08 2.18 -1.23
CA ALA A 225 3.58 1.85 -2.55
C ALA A 225 3.82 3.00 -3.54
N ALA A 226 4.01 2.68 -4.82
CA ALA A 226 4.25 3.67 -5.86
C ALA A 226 3.09 4.67 -6.02
N SER A 227 1.86 4.23 -5.73
CA SER A 227 0.64 5.06 -5.76
C SER A 227 0.51 6.02 -4.57
N ASP A 228 1.37 5.89 -3.52
CA ASP A 228 1.28 6.70 -2.31
C ASP A 228 2.20 7.92 -2.33
N SER A 229 1.79 9.00 -1.67
CA SER A 229 2.44 10.31 -1.76
C SER A 229 3.10 10.81 -0.47
N TYR A 230 3.02 10.04 0.65
CA TYR A 230 3.65 10.49 1.90
C TYR A 230 5.19 10.45 1.84
N THR A 231 5.85 11.18 2.74
CA THR A 231 7.31 11.11 2.89
C THR A 231 7.69 9.89 3.71
N ALA A 232 8.31 8.91 3.06
CA ALA A 232 8.79 7.69 3.69
C ALA A 232 10.11 7.93 4.43
N SER A 233 10.45 7.00 5.35
CA SER A 233 11.73 7.03 6.05
C SER A 233 12.91 6.66 5.14
N PRO A 234 14.16 6.92 5.57
CA PRO A 234 15.36 6.41 4.89
C PRO A 234 15.45 4.88 4.81
N LEU A 235 14.69 4.15 5.64
CA LEU A 235 14.62 2.69 5.65
C LEU A 235 13.48 2.12 4.78
N ASN A 236 12.88 2.95 3.93
CA ASN A 236 11.86 2.52 2.99
C ASN A 236 12.41 1.50 1.98
N ALA A 237 11.82 0.32 1.91
CA ALA A 237 12.14 -0.65 0.86
C ALA A 237 11.58 -0.14 -0.48
N THR A 238 12.46 0.02 -1.47
CA THR A 238 12.11 0.51 -2.83
C THR A 238 12.21 -0.57 -3.90
N SER A 239 12.51 -1.80 -3.51
CA SER A 239 12.62 -2.97 -4.39
C SER A 239 12.43 -4.26 -3.59
N GLY A 240 12.39 -5.40 -4.29
CA GLY A 240 12.27 -6.72 -3.68
C GLY A 240 10.81 -7.12 -3.37
N PRO A 241 10.62 -8.28 -2.75
CA PRO A 241 9.30 -8.91 -2.58
C PRO A 241 8.37 -8.16 -1.61
N THR A 242 8.90 -7.21 -0.85
CA THR A 242 8.12 -6.40 0.11
C THR A 242 7.77 -5.01 -0.41
N TYR A 243 8.25 -4.66 -1.60
CA TYR A 243 7.92 -3.39 -2.27
C TYR A 243 6.65 -3.52 -3.10
N ASN A 244 5.82 -2.47 -3.13
CA ASN A 244 4.52 -2.48 -3.81
C ASN A 244 3.70 -3.73 -3.46
N LEU A 245 3.54 -4.00 -2.16
CA LEU A 245 2.91 -5.23 -1.69
C LEU A 245 1.47 -5.34 -2.22
N PRO A 246 1.19 -6.28 -3.15
CA PRO A 246 -0.16 -6.48 -3.64
C PRO A 246 -1.02 -7.16 -2.59
N VAL A 247 -2.32 -6.85 -2.60
CA VAL A 247 -3.31 -7.52 -1.76
C VAL A 247 -4.35 -8.24 -2.60
N SER A 248 -4.90 -9.32 -2.04
CA SER A 248 -6.02 -10.08 -2.58
C SER A 248 -7.16 -10.11 -1.56
N VAL A 249 -8.34 -10.54 -2.00
CA VAL A 249 -9.52 -10.66 -1.12
C VAL A 249 -9.31 -11.78 -0.11
N GLN A 250 -8.80 -11.41 1.06
CA GLN A 250 -8.57 -12.33 2.20
C GLN A 250 -8.25 -11.53 3.47
N PRO A 251 -8.32 -12.16 4.66
CA PRO A 251 -7.77 -11.57 5.88
C PRO A 251 -6.25 -11.72 5.92
N TYR A 252 -5.55 -10.65 6.28
CA TYR A 252 -4.12 -10.61 6.55
C TYR A 252 -3.92 -10.50 8.07
N PRO A 253 -3.46 -11.55 8.75
CA PRO A 253 -3.24 -11.51 10.19
C PRO A 253 -2.13 -10.52 10.55
N ILE A 254 -2.33 -9.83 11.68
CA ILE A 254 -1.41 -8.85 12.22
C ILE A 254 -1.12 -9.22 13.66
N SER A 255 0.19 -9.27 14.03
CA SER A 255 0.61 -9.26 15.41
C SER A 255 1.38 -7.99 15.72
N VAL A 256 1.22 -7.48 16.93
CA VAL A 256 1.94 -6.31 17.45
C VAL A 256 2.71 -6.75 18.68
N GLY A 257 4.03 -6.64 18.62
CA GLY A 257 4.94 -7.05 19.68
C GLY A 257 4.82 -6.18 20.92
N GLY A 258 4.71 -6.79 22.07
CA GLY A 258 4.82 -6.12 23.37
C GLY A 258 6.24 -5.62 23.62
N GLY A 259 6.40 -4.60 24.45
CA GLY A 259 7.70 -4.17 24.97
C GLY A 259 8.35 -5.26 25.85
N GLY A 260 9.66 -5.40 25.78
CA GLY A 260 10.44 -6.27 26.64
C GLY A 260 10.32 -5.85 28.10
N ALA A 261 10.25 -6.83 29.01
CA ALA A 261 10.17 -6.55 30.43
C ALA A 261 11.47 -5.88 30.94
N ALA A 262 11.31 -4.97 31.87
CA ALA A 262 12.41 -4.43 32.67
C ALA A 262 13.13 -5.54 33.45
N ALA A 263 14.42 -5.39 33.66
CA ALA A 263 15.14 -6.25 34.60
C ALA A 263 14.56 -6.08 36.02
N SER A 264 14.27 -7.18 36.68
CA SER A 264 13.89 -7.21 38.10
C SER A 264 15.14 -7.33 38.96
N GLY A 265 15.25 -6.63 40.08
CA GLY A 265 16.42 -6.59 40.96
C GLY A 265 17.01 -7.99 41.27
N GLY A 266 18.32 -8.09 41.34
CA GLY A 266 19.07 -9.30 41.58
C GLY A 266 20.38 -9.38 40.76
N ALA A 267 21.25 -10.33 41.05
CA ALA A 267 22.46 -10.54 40.29
C ALA A 267 22.17 -11.13 38.90
N SER A 268 22.85 -10.64 37.87
CA SER A 268 22.76 -11.08 36.47
C SER A 268 21.36 -11.03 35.89
N ASN A 269 20.78 -9.81 35.80
CA ASN A 269 19.44 -9.65 35.31
C ASN A 269 19.37 -8.61 34.18
N PRO A 270 19.64 -9.04 32.92
CA PRO A 270 19.49 -8.18 31.77
C PRO A 270 17.99 -7.90 31.48
N GLY A 271 17.72 -6.83 30.74
CA GLY A 271 16.40 -6.59 30.20
C GLY A 271 15.97 -7.67 29.21
N SER A 272 14.68 -7.90 29.10
CA SER A 272 14.14 -8.85 28.11
C SER A 272 14.04 -8.23 26.71
N ASN A 273 14.15 -9.06 25.70
CA ASN A 273 13.88 -8.62 24.33
C ASN A 273 12.39 -8.22 24.15
N GLY A 274 12.13 -7.31 23.24
CA GLY A 274 10.79 -6.98 22.80
C GLY A 274 10.15 -8.09 21.97
N GLY A 275 8.85 -8.05 21.83
CA GLY A 275 8.07 -8.97 20.99
C GLY A 275 8.14 -8.59 19.51
N VAL A 276 7.92 -9.58 18.64
CA VAL A 276 7.90 -9.45 17.18
C VAL A 276 6.57 -8.85 16.73
N SER A 277 6.61 -7.98 15.70
CA SER A 277 5.41 -7.54 14.97
C SER A 277 5.39 -8.12 13.57
N THR A 278 4.20 -8.50 13.09
CA THR A 278 4.03 -9.09 11.76
C THR A 278 2.86 -8.47 11.00
N PHE A 279 3.02 -8.34 9.70
CA PHE A 279 1.96 -8.08 8.74
C PHE A 279 2.21 -8.93 7.49
N SER A 280 1.28 -9.82 7.16
CA SER A 280 1.47 -10.77 6.06
C SER A 280 2.78 -11.56 6.24
N THR A 281 3.65 -11.54 5.28
CA THR A 281 5.00 -12.14 5.33
C THR A 281 6.07 -11.23 5.93
N ILE A 282 5.70 -10.00 6.28
CA ILE A 282 6.63 -9.00 6.83
C ILE A 282 6.78 -9.25 8.32
N THR A 283 8.01 -9.42 8.77
CA THR A 283 8.36 -9.60 10.18
C THR A 283 9.35 -8.55 10.61
N SER A 284 9.05 -7.84 11.70
CA SER A 284 9.98 -6.92 12.40
C SER A 284 10.38 -7.55 13.73
N ALA A 285 11.67 -7.68 13.98
CA ALA A 285 12.20 -8.31 15.18
C ALA A 285 12.12 -7.37 16.38
N GLY A 286 11.85 -7.92 17.56
CA GLY A 286 11.88 -7.16 18.80
C GLY A 286 13.24 -6.53 19.07
N GLY A 287 13.26 -5.42 19.79
CA GLY A 287 14.48 -4.77 20.27
C GLY A 287 15.21 -5.64 21.29
N GLY A 288 16.54 -5.65 21.28
CA GLY A 288 17.36 -6.38 22.24
C GLY A 288 17.30 -5.79 23.65
N GLY A 289 17.26 -6.63 24.66
CA GLY A 289 17.34 -6.19 26.07
C GLY A 289 18.69 -5.56 26.41
N GLY A 290 18.70 -4.58 27.32
CA GLY A 290 19.93 -3.97 27.84
C GLY A 290 20.70 -4.92 28.74
N GLY A 291 22.02 -4.91 28.63
CA GLY A 291 22.90 -5.69 29.48
C GLY A 291 22.89 -5.21 30.93
N ASP A 292 23.15 -6.12 31.87
CA ASP A 292 23.29 -5.80 33.28
C ASP A 292 24.69 -5.31 33.65
N GLY A 293 24.79 -4.49 34.71
CA GLY A 293 26.06 -4.09 35.31
C GLY A 293 26.16 -4.65 36.73
N ASN A 294 26.93 -5.70 36.95
CA ASN A 294 27.07 -6.27 38.27
C ASN A 294 28.55 -6.37 38.69
N THR A 295 28.76 -6.66 40.00
CA THR A 295 30.05 -6.83 40.61
C THR A 295 30.75 -8.14 40.19
N ASP A 296 32.05 -8.14 40.23
CA ASP A 296 33.13 -9.02 39.76
C ASP A 296 32.97 -10.56 39.74
N SER A 297 31.84 -11.16 40.12
CA SER A 297 31.77 -12.62 40.37
C SER A 297 30.76 -13.42 39.53
N GLN A 298 30.08 -12.83 38.54
CA GLN A 298 29.08 -13.53 37.72
C GLN A 298 29.33 -13.37 36.21
N PRO A 299 28.88 -14.32 35.37
CA PRO A 299 28.94 -14.17 33.92
C PRO A 299 28.09 -13.00 33.48
N PHE A 300 28.77 -12.02 32.97
CA PHE A 300 28.20 -10.73 32.57
C PHE A 300 27.48 -10.81 31.23
N THR A 301 26.36 -10.14 31.08
CA THR A 301 25.65 -10.05 29.78
C THR A 301 25.93 -8.73 29.09
N GLY A 302 26.43 -8.80 27.86
CA GLY A 302 26.36 -7.69 26.93
C GLY A 302 24.92 -7.37 26.62
N GLY A 303 24.68 -6.34 25.80
CA GLY A 303 23.38 -6.07 25.26
C GLY A 303 22.92 -7.22 24.35
N ALA A 304 21.66 -7.58 24.39
CA ALA A 304 21.09 -8.61 23.53
C ALA A 304 20.95 -8.11 22.09
N ALA A 305 21.11 -9.03 21.13
CA ALA A 305 20.82 -8.74 19.72
C ALA A 305 19.30 -8.65 19.49
N GLY A 306 18.89 -7.85 18.50
CA GLY A 306 17.48 -7.67 18.13
C GLY A 306 17.31 -6.88 16.86
N GLY A 307 16.07 -6.40 16.62
CA GLY A 307 15.78 -5.43 15.55
C GLY A 307 16.74 -4.24 15.64
N SER A 308 16.81 -3.57 16.79
CA SER A 308 17.95 -2.80 17.25
C SER A 308 18.53 -3.48 18.49
N GLY A 309 19.86 -3.42 18.68
CA GLY A 309 20.55 -4.11 19.77
C GLY A 309 20.46 -3.37 21.09
N GLY A 310 20.43 -4.08 22.21
CA GLY A 310 20.55 -3.49 23.56
C GLY A 310 21.94 -2.93 23.85
N GLY A 311 22.05 -1.93 24.70
CA GLY A 311 23.31 -1.36 25.19
C GLY A 311 24.03 -2.31 26.14
N GLY A 312 25.40 -2.29 26.17
CA GLY A 312 26.21 -3.01 27.12
C GLY A 312 26.09 -2.47 28.55
N GLY A 313 26.07 -3.34 29.56
CA GLY A 313 26.13 -2.94 30.96
C GLY A 313 27.55 -2.53 31.41
N ALA A 314 27.70 -1.76 32.46
CA ALA A 314 28.98 -1.36 33.00
C ALA A 314 29.57 -2.42 33.92
N CYS A 315 30.90 -2.45 34.08
CA CYS A 315 31.56 -3.28 35.05
C CYS A 315 32.44 -2.49 36.03
N SER A 316 32.79 -3.10 37.15
CA SER A 316 33.71 -2.61 38.16
C SER A 316 35.12 -3.20 38.06
N GLY A 317 35.47 -3.93 36.98
CA GLY A 317 36.73 -4.58 36.79
C GLY A 317 37.44 -4.25 35.48
N PRO A 318 38.77 -4.44 35.38
CA PRO A 318 39.61 -3.83 34.34
C PRO A 318 39.72 -4.59 33.02
N THR A 319 39.09 -5.75 32.80
CA THR A 319 39.60 -6.67 31.79
C THR A 319 38.70 -7.04 30.63
N THR A 320 37.40 -6.81 30.68
CA THR A 320 36.52 -7.23 29.55
C THR A 320 35.58 -6.13 29.10
N PRO A 321 35.69 -5.70 27.80
CA PRO A 321 34.71 -4.80 27.24
C PRO A 321 33.34 -5.49 27.16
N ARG A 322 32.28 -4.72 27.38
CA ARG A 322 30.90 -5.16 27.27
C ARG A 322 30.30 -4.66 25.97
N ALA A 323 30.17 -5.58 25.05
CA ALA A 323 29.62 -5.27 23.74
C ALA A 323 28.15 -4.91 23.85
N GLY A 324 27.72 -3.93 23.08
CA GLY A 324 26.31 -3.76 22.74
C GLY A 324 25.81 -4.90 21.85
N GLY A 325 24.55 -5.18 21.90
CA GLY A 325 23.89 -6.17 21.05
C GLY A 325 23.93 -5.76 19.58
N ALA A 326 24.00 -6.76 18.70
CA ALA A 326 23.89 -6.51 17.26
C ALA A 326 22.47 -6.02 16.92
N GLY A 327 22.40 -5.04 16.03
CA GLY A 327 21.15 -4.66 15.37
C GLY A 327 20.90 -5.49 14.12
N ASN A 328 19.77 -5.27 13.47
CA ASN A 328 19.34 -5.97 12.24
C ASN A 328 19.43 -7.49 12.37
N THR A 329 18.94 -8.03 13.48
CA THR A 329 18.96 -9.46 13.76
C THR A 329 17.53 -10.00 13.93
N PRO A 330 17.10 -10.96 13.08
CA PRO A 330 17.79 -11.48 11.90
C PRO A 330 18.02 -10.41 10.83
N PRO A 331 19.03 -10.60 9.94
CA PRO A 331 19.36 -9.60 8.93
C PRO A 331 18.27 -9.48 7.86
N VAL A 332 17.93 -8.25 7.53
CA VAL A 332 16.98 -7.89 6.45
C VAL A 332 17.50 -6.68 5.66
N SER A 333 16.96 -6.46 4.47
CA SER A 333 17.26 -5.29 3.66
C SER A 333 15.96 -4.55 3.31
N PRO A 334 15.91 -3.21 3.51
CA PRO A 334 16.83 -2.38 4.28
C PRO A 334 16.97 -2.85 5.73
N PRO A 335 18.07 -2.50 6.45
CA PRO A 335 18.27 -2.89 7.85
C PRO A 335 17.13 -2.41 8.72
N GLN A 336 16.66 -3.25 9.67
CA GLN A 336 15.55 -2.92 10.55
C GLN A 336 15.98 -2.18 11.83
N GLY A 337 17.28 -1.96 12.04
CA GLY A 337 17.83 -1.24 13.19
C GLY A 337 19.32 -1.37 13.32
N ASN A 338 19.89 -0.70 14.31
CA ASN A 338 21.32 -0.53 14.53
C ASN A 338 21.78 -1.16 15.84
N PRO A 339 23.10 -1.43 16.03
CA PRO A 339 23.63 -2.01 17.24
C PRO A 339 23.50 -1.07 18.44
N GLY A 340 23.48 -1.64 19.63
CA GLY A 340 23.66 -0.91 20.88
C GLY A 340 25.10 -0.45 21.08
N GLY A 341 25.30 0.54 21.95
CA GLY A 341 26.59 1.01 22.38
C GLY A 341 27.29 0.00 23.27
N SER A 342 28.61 0.08 23.35
CA SER A 342 29.49 -0.78 24.19
C SER A 342 30.06 0.01 25.36
N VAL A 343 30.52 -0.73 26.37
CA VAL A 343 31.32 -0.15 27.45
C VAL A 343 32.74 -0.74 27.34
N GLY A 344 33.74 0.14 27.20
CA GLY A 344 35.13 -0.26 27.05
C GLY A 344 35.77 -0.74 28.35
N PRO A 345 36.94 -1.40 28.29
CA PRO A 345 37.72 -1.73 29.49
C PRO A 345 38.24 -0.44 30.14
N THR A 346 38.25 -0.42 31.47
CA THR A 346 38.76 0.72 32.25
C THR A 346 40.02 0.33 33.00
N ALA A 347 41.08 1.09 32.81
CA ALA A 347 42.31 0.94 33.59
C ALA A 347 42.07 1.48 35.02
N GLY A 348 42.30 0.64 36.01
CA GLY A 348 42.12 0.96 37.44
C GLY A 348 40.66 0.95 37.87
N ASN A 349 40.31 0.50 39.05
CA ASN A 349 38.98 0.32 39.68
C ASN A 349 37.92 1.44 39.42
N ILE A 350 37.82 1.94 38.17
CA ILE A 350 36.90 3.01 37.81
C ILE A 350 35.60 2.36 37.33
N THR A 351 34.54 2.56 38.06
CA THR A 351 33.18 2.14 37.69
C THR A 351 32.66 2.96 36.52
N CYS A 352 32.27 2.32 35.43
CA CYS A 352 31.67 2.95 34.28
C CYS A 352 30.17 3.01 34.34
N SER A 353 29.59 3.76 33.42
CA SER A 353 28.13 3.89 33.17
C SER A 353 27.73 2.95 32.06
N GLY A 354 26.45 2.52 32.01
CA GLY A 354 25.88 1.70 30.98
C GLY A 354 25.84 2.41 29.61
N ALA A 355 25.82 1.66 28.54
CA ALA A 355 25.73 2.16 27.17
C ALA A 355 24.27 2.30 26.71
N GLY A 356 24.00 3.12 25.72
CA GLY A 356 22.67 3.29 25.12
C GLY A 356 22.30 2.12 24.22
N GLY A 357 21.02 1.76 24.15
CA GLY A 357 20.46 0.84 23.18
C GLY A 357 20.47 1.44 21.77
N GLY A 358 20.56 0.62 20.74
CA GLY A 358 20.44 1.04 19.34
C GLY A 358 19.03 1.49 19.01
N GLY A 359 18.87 2.39 18.05
CA GLY A 359 17.61 2.77 17.46
C GLY A 359 17.51 2.32 16.01
N ALA A 360 16.33 2.46 15.42
CA ALA A 360 16.14 2.11 14.02
C ALA A 360 16.98 3.00 13.08
N GLY A 361 17.18 4.27 13.41
CA GLY A 361 17.93 5.23 12.59
C GLY A 361 19.42 5.36 12.91
N ALA A 362 19.84 5.07 14.16
CA ALA A 362 21.23 5.18 14.57
C ALA A 362 21.62 4.19 15.68
N ALA A 363 22.90 3.90 15.78
CA ALA A 363 23.45 3.10 16.88
C ALA A 363 23.33 3.83 18.24
N GLY A 364 23.26 3.06 19.31
CA GLY A 364 23.41 3.60 20.65
C GLY A 364 24.84 4.08 20.91
N THR A 365 25.01 5.08 21.80
CA THR A 365 26.34 5.58 22.15
C THR A 365 26.97 4.75 23.27
N ASN A 366 28.28 4.72 23.27
CA ASN A 366 29.06 4.01 24.30
C ASN A 366 28.89 4.66 25.68
N GLY A 367 28.88 3.81 26.71
CA GLY A 367 28.97 4.29 28.06
C GLY A 367 30.43 4.69 28.39
N THR A 368 30.61 5.73 29.19
CA THR A 368 31.90 6.24 29.66
C THR A 368 31.99 6.14 31.18
N CYS A 369 33.17 6.45 31.76
CA CYS A 369 33.34 6.43 33.22
C CYS A 369 32.48 7.53 33.93
N ASN A 370 32.00 8.54 33.21
CA ASN A 370 31.30 9.69 33.79
C ASN A 370 29.86 9.83 33.32
N THR A 371 29.52 9.29 32.15
CA THR A 371 28.19 9.47 31.56
C THR A 371 27.66 8.18 30.95
N GLY A 372 26.40 7.89 31.16
CA GLY A 372 25.73 6.82 30.43
C GLY A 372 25.67 7.13 28.94
N GLY A 373 25.58 6.11 28.11
CA GLY A 373 25.40 6.25 26.65
C GLY A 373 23.98 6.68 26.31
N ALA A 374 23.81 7.62 25.38
CA ALA A 374 22.50 7.98 24.87
C ALA A 374 21.91 6.86 23.97
N GLY A 375 20.61 6.70 24.00
CA GLY A 375 19.90 5.81 23.09
C GLY A 375 20.00 6.28 21.64
N GLY A 376 20.11 5.34 20.70
CA GLY A 376 20.09 5.62 19.27
C GLY A 376 18.73 6.17 18.84
N VAL A 377 18.75 7.16 17.95
CA VAL A 377 17.51 7.72 17.42
C VAL A 377 16.78 6.71 16.55
N GLY A 378 15.45 6.76 16.57
CA GLY A 378 14.59 6.04 15.65
C GLY A 378 14.53 6.68 14.26
N VAL A 379 13.58 6.28 13.46
CA VAL A 379 13.33 6.84 12.13
C VAL A 379 12.01 7.57 12.07
N GLN A 380 11.95 8.58 11.22
CA GLN A 380 10.74 9.35 10.95
C GLN A 380 10.09 8.89 9.66
N THR A 381 8.76 8.71 9.68
CA THR A 381 7.91 8.48 8.51
C THR A 381 6.61 9.28 8.63
N GLN A 382 6.06 9.68 7.51
CA GLN A 382 4.76 10.37 7.43
C GLN A 382 3.61 9.43 7.05
N ALA A 383 3.80 8.10 7.15
CA ALA A 383 2.76 7.11 6.85
C ALA A 383 1.48 7.33 7.69
N ASN A 384 1.66 7.67 8.96
CA ASN A 384 0.62 8.20 9.86
C ASN A 384 1.25 9.22 10.81
N PRO A 385 1.19 10.52 10.50
CA PRO A 385 1.83 11.56 11.32
C PRO A 385 1.15 11.80 12.67
N ALA A 386 -0.01 11.20 12.93
CA ALA A 386 -0.71 11.33 14.20
C ALA A 386 -0.15 10.42 15.31
N VAL A 387 0.75 9.49 14.98
CA VAL A 387 1.35 8.53 15.93
C VAL A 387 2.88 8.63 15.92
N GLY A 388 3.54 7.98 16.89
CA GLY A 388 4.99 8.09 17.06
C GLY A 388 5.36 9.07 18.20
N SER A 389 6.65 9.10 18.62
CA SER A 389 7.10 9.96 19.73
C SER A 389 8.54 10.49 19.51
N PRO A 390 8.75 11.77 19.17
CA PRO A 390 7.70 12.71 18.72
C PRO A 390 6.99 12.21 17.47
N SER A 391 5.89 12.87 17.07
CA SER A 391 5.03 12.45 15.96
C SER A 391 5.82 12.01 14.72
N GLY A 392 5.48 10.81 14.22
CA GLY A 392 6.12 10.18 13.07
C GLY A 392 7.44 9.46 13.37
N PHE A 393 8.01 9.53 14.59
CA PHE A 393 9.23 8.82 14.96
C PHE A 393 8.96 7.49 15.67
N PHE A 394 9.71 6.44 15.30
CA PHE A 394 9.56 5.08 15.80
C PHE A 394 10.92 4.39 16.03
N GLY A 395 10.94 3.46 16.95
CA GLY A 395 12.09 2.55 17.16
C GLY A 395 13.30 3.24 17.78
N GLY A 396 13.12 4.21 18.69
CA GLY A 396 14.23 4.80 19.43
C GLY A 396 14.76 3.87 20.51
N GLY A 397 16.09 3.86 20.73
CA GLY A 397 16.76 3.10 21.78
C GLY A 397 16.68 3.77 23.15
N GLY A 398 16.76 2.99 24.22
CA GLY A 398 16.82 3.49 25.60
C GLY A 398 18.20 4.03 25.97
N GLY A 399 18.28 5.03 26.86
CA GLY A 399 19.53 5.52 27.43
C GLY A 399 20.13 4.58 28.44
N GLY A 400 21.46 4.52 28.54
CA GLY A 400 22.18 3.75 29.54
C GLY A 400 22.17 4.42 30.94
N GLY A 401 22.26 3.61 31.99
CA GLY A 401 22.30 4.10 33.38
C GLY A 401 23.60 4.85 33.71
N GLY A 402 23.48 5.98 34.43
CA GLY A 402 24.61 6.83 34.81
C GLY A 402 25.30 6.40 36.13
N LYS A 403 26.42 7.05 36.47
CA LYS A 403 27.22 6.84 37.68
C LYS A 403 26.87 7.85 38.80
N PRO A 404 27.07 7.50 40.16
CA PRO A 404 26.76 8.37 41.28
C PRO A 404 27.55 9.67 41.39
N CYS A 405 28.59 9.89 40.61
CA CYS A 405 29.49 11.04 40.79
C CYS A 405 29.14 12.24 39.89
N GLY A 406 27.87 12.47 39.53
CA GLY A 406 27.42 13.78 39.01
C GLY A 406 27.21 13.91 37.52
N GLY A 407 27.14 12.84 36.75
CA GLY A 407 26.79 12.92 35.30
C GLY A 407 25.27 12.94 35.10
N PRO A 408 24.76 13.72 34.12
CA PRO A 408 23.34 13.73 33.81
C PRO A 408 22.82 12.37 33.34
N ALA A 409 21.53 12.14 33.54
CA ALA A 409 20.84 10.97 32.99
C ALA A 409 20.98 10.95 31.45
N SER A 410 21.21 9.77 30.89
CA SER A 410 21.37 9.63 29.45
C SER A 410 20.01 9.71 28.73
N PRO A 411 19.87 10.55 27.70
CA PRO A 411 18.61 10.65 26.97
C PRO A 411 18.31 9.35 26.21
N GLY A 412 17.04 9.01 26.11
CA GLY A 412 16.54 8.05 25.12
C GLY A 412 16.54 8.67 23.73
N GLY A 413 16.57 7.83 22.70
CA GLY A 413 16.45 8.26 21.32
C GLY A 413 15.03 8.66 20.96
N PHE A 414 14.86 9.60 20.02
CA PHE A 414 13.57 9.87 19.41
C PHE A 414 12.98 8.58 18.82
N GLY A 415 11.66 8.43 18.86
CA GLY A 415 11.00 7.17 18.54
C GLY A 415 10.60 6.40 19.80
N GLY A 416 10.43 7.11 20.90
CA GLY A 416 9.87 6.59 22.14
C GLY A 416 10.88 5.96 23.10
N GLY A 417 12.19 6.11 22.87
CA GLY A 417 13.22 5.59 23.77
C GLY A 417 13.17 6.27 25.15
N ALA A 418 13.21 5.48 26.23
CA ALA A 418 13.28 5.98 27.58
C ALA A 418 14.67 6.48 27.96
N GLY A 419 14.78 7.54 28.73
CA GLY A 419 16.06 7.97 29.30
C GLY A 419 16.61 6.98 30.33
N GLY A 420 17.92 6.90 30.50
CA GLY A 420 18.56 6.16 31.59
C GLY A 420 18.43 6.91 32.91
N SER A 421 18.49 6.20 34.05
CA SER A 421 18.46 6.81 35.37
C SER A 421 19.83 7.14 35.93
N TYR A 422 19.85 8.11 36.78
CA TYR A 422 20.93 8.44 37.70
C TYR A 422 20.44 8.33 39.13
N GLY A 423 21.04 7.50 39.97
CA GLY A 423 20.60 7.31 41.36
C GLY A 423 19.16 6.79 41.46
N GLN A 424 18.40 7.35 42.37
CA GLN A 424 17.03 6.91 42.73
C GLN A 424 15.90 7.58 41.89
N ASN A 425 16.23 8.21 40.78
CA ASN A 425 15.19 8.88 39.98
C ASN A 425 14.34 7.85 39.18
N ALA A 426 13.03 7.96 39.31
CA ALA A 426 12.11 7.21 38.50
C ALA A 426 12.30 7.59 37.02
N ILE A 427 12.37 6.60 36.15
CA ILE A 427 12.43 6.79 34.69
C ILE A 427 11.16 6.26 34.03
N ALA A 428 10.75 6.93 32.98
CA ALA A 428 9.61 6.47 32.18
C ALA A 428 9.97 5.21 31.40
N ALA A 429 8.99 4.37 31.15
CA ALA A 429 9.13 3.25 30.21
C ALA A 429 9.28 3.75 28.78
N GLY A 430 9.73 2.89 27.88
CA GLY A 430 9.62 3.14 26.45
C GLY A 430 8.19 3.46 26.07
N THR A 431 8.00 4.46 25.19
CA THR A 431 6.65 4.91 24.81
C THR A 431 5.92 3.78 24.08
N VAL A 432 4.69 3.51 24.51
CA VAL A 432 3.83 2.51 23.86
C VAL A 432 3.52 2.87 22.41
N ASN A 433 3.32 1.87 21.58
CA ASN A 433 2.99 2.02 20.15
C ASN A 433 4.05 2.77 19.34
N THR A 434 5.32 2.70 19.79
CA THR A 434 6.45 3.29 19.07
C THR A 434 7.62 2.32 18.87
N GLY A 435 7.64 1.22 19.63
CA GLY A 435 8.80 0.32 19.68
C GLY A 435 10.00 0.92 20.44
N GLY A 436 9.78 1.88 21.32
CA GLY A 436 10.86 2.52 22.09
C GLY A 436 11.53 1.59 23.09
N GLY A 437 12.87 1.60 23.20
CA GLY A 437 13.63 0.84 24.18
C GLY A 437 13.48 1.38 25.60
N GLY A 438 13.54 0.52 26.62
CA GLY A 438 13.54 0.87 28.04
C GLY A 438 14.88 1.45 28.51
N GLY A 439 14.85 2.37 29.47
CA GLY A 439 16.07 2.96 30.06
C GLY A 439 16.77 2.03 31.05
N GLY A 440 18.09 2.05 31.05
CA GLY A 440 18.93 1.39 32.04
C GLY A 440 19.02 2.18 33.35
N THR A 441 19.36 1.49 34.46
CA THR A 441 19.50 2.11 35.78
C THR A 441 20.95 2.36 36.14
N GLY A 442 21.19 3.47 36.91
CA GLY A 442 22.43 3.72 37.62
C GLY A 442 22.64 2.75 38.77
N PRO A 443 23.75 2.86 39.53
CA PRO A 443 24.01 2.05 40.70
C PRO A 443 22.98 2.38 41.82
N THR A 444 22.37 1.33 42.36
CA THR A 444 21.32 1.46 43.38
C THR A 444 21.63 0.57 44.59
N SER A 445 21.48 1.10 45.78
CA SER A 445 21.38 0.34 47.04
C SER A 445 19.96 -0.06 47.38
N GLU A 446 18.98 0.40 46.60
CA GLU A 446 17.54 0.21 46.77
C GLU A 446 16.91 -0.33 45.47
N PRO A 447 15.73 -0.97 45.53
CA PRO A 447 15.12 -1.65 44.41
C PRO A 447 14.54 -0.70 43.35
N ILE A 448 15.38 0.17 42.78
CA ILE A 448 14.94 0.95 41.60
C ILE A 448 15.01 0.07 40.38
N ARG A 449 13.89 0.02 39.70
CA ARG A 449 13.70 -0.86 38.55
C ARG A 449 14.09 -0.12 37.28
N SER A 450 14.83 -0.79 36.41
CA SER A 450 14.91 -0.47 34.98
C SER A 450 13.51 -0.38 34.39
N THR A 451 13.39 0.15 33.19
CA THR A 451 12.07 0.32 32.59
C THR A 451 11.83 -0.65 31.43
N ALA A 452 10.58 -1.04 31.27
CA ALA A 452 10.15 -1.85 30.14
C ALA A 452 10.30 -1.08 28.82
N GLY A 453 10.46 -1.78 27.73
CA GLY A 453 10.31 -1.23 26.40
C GLY A 453 8.85 -0.90 26.08
N GLY A 454 8.62 -0.07 25.09
CA GLY A 454 7.30 0.23 24.55
C GLY A 454 6.84 -0.83 23.55
N SER A 455 5.53 -1.03 23.46
CA SER A 455 4.95 -1.89 22.41
C SER A 455 5.22 -1.34 21.01
N GLY A 456 5.18 -2.23 20.01
CA GLY A 456 5.23 -1.89 18.59
C GLY A 456 3.91 -1.34 18.07
N ILE A 457 3.85 -1.19 16.74
CA ILE A 457 2.69 -0.72 16.00
C ILE A 457 2.76 -1.25 14.56
N VAL A 458 1.60 -1.47 13.92
CA VAL A 458 1.51 -1.74 12.49
C VAL A 458 0.59 -0.71 11.86
N ILE A 459 1.05 -0.09 10.78
CA ILE A 459 0.32 0.91 10.01
C ILE A 459 0.23 0.40 8.58
N ILE A 460 -0.97 0.40 7.99
CA ILE A 460 -1.20 0.02 6.60
C ILE A 460 -1.95 1.17 5.93
N ARG A 461 -1.51 1.54 4.74
CA ARG A 461 -2.07 2.68 4.02
C ARG A 461 -2.29 2.29 2.56
N TYR A 462 -3.42 2.69 1.98
CA TYR A 462 -3.73 2.46 0.57
C TYR A 462 -4.65 3.54 0.01
N LYS A 463 -4.56 3.75 -1.32
CA LYS A 463 -5.45 4.65 -2.06
C LYS A 463 -6.83 4.00 -2.18
N PHE A 464 -7.92 4.79 -1.92
CA PHE A 464 -9.30 4.30 -1.94
C PHE A 464 -10.23 5.11 -2.85
N GLN A 465 -9.73 6.13 -3.53
CA GLN A 465 -10.44 6.94 -4.53
C GLN A 465 -9.48 7.73 -5.42
#